data_326772c1ddd5579cf37ef4df75cd6122
#
_entry.id   326772c1ddd5579cf37ef4df75cd6122
#
_cell.length_a   1.000
_cell.length_b   1.000
_cell.length_c   1.000
_cell.angle_alpha   90.00
_cell.angle_beta   90.00
_cell.angle_gamma   90.00
#
_symmetry.space_group_name_H-M   'P 1'
#
loop_
_entity.id
_entity.type
_entity.pdbx_description
1 polymer ?
#
loop_
_entity_poly.entity_id
_entity_poly.type
_entity_poly.pdbx_seq_one_letter_code
_entity_poly.pdbx_strand_id
1 'polypeptide(L)'
;MSFTTRTLHVGVSLSLLLVVSVVTARAQSAGAVVEDFTEERLGTVPTSFSTPTGFWSIGTNGVDSKPVLFEDGTQWQGSQTANTLSSQARALYGDRWNEFIDDVAGTAYFPIALFNKVPSFTGGTVTARLATVGGDIDQDAGIVFNYQPNGDMMAIRLDSLENNMKLYQWVQGQPSVLKLAENVPTAMARWHDLSVTVSNGGTHVQGSLDGFQFIDADLATPVSGQVGAWAKTDTVVLFDSFVVDVSGE
;
A
#
# COMPACT_ATOMS: atom_id res chain seq x y z
N MET A 1 -83.35 12.71 23.25
CA MET A 1 -81.91 12.95 23.50
C MET A 1 -81.08 12.00 22.61
N SER A 2 -80.60 12.51 21.54
CA SER A 2 -79.84 11.71 20.54
C SER A 2 -78.33 11.95 20.75
N PHE A 3 -77.57 10.90 21.05
CA PHE A 3 -76.12 10.96 21.18
C PHE A 3 -75.50 10.56 19.84
N THR A 4 -74.79 11.51 19.22
CA THR A 4 -74.06 11.31 17.98
C THR A 4 -72.61 10.93 18.35
N THR A 5 -72.21 9.70 18.05
CA THR A 5 -70.88 9.20 18.25
C THR A 5 -69.98 9.65 17.05
N ARG A 6 -68.90 10.45 17.30
CA ARG A 6 -67.91 10.83 16.31
C ARG A 6 -66.81 9.81 16.37
N THR A 7 -66.51 9.11 15.27
CA THR A 7 -65.40 8.21 15.07
C THR A 7 -64.22 9.04 14.57
N LEU A 8 -63.09 9.00 15.31
CA LEU A 8 -61.84 9.66 14.96
C LEU A 8 -61.00 8.66 14.16
N HIS A 9 -60.72 8.97 12.89
CA HIS A 9 -59.78 8.20 12.07
C HIS A 9 -58.37 8.79 12.24
N VAL A 10 -57.47 8.02 12.87
CA VAL A 10 -56.06 8.32 12.94
C VAL A 10 -55.39 7.67 11.72
N GLY A 11 -55.00 8.49 10.75
CA GLY A 11 -54.22 8.05 9.60
C GLY A 11 -52.72 7.95 9.98
N VAL A 12 -52.18 6.75 9.99
CA VAL A 12 -50.76 6.52 10.15
C VAL A 12 -50.11 6.60 8.77
N SER A 13 -49.40 7.71 8.51
CA SER A 13 -48.58 7.85 7.30
C SER A 13 -47.24 7.14 7.52
N LEU A 14 -47.04 6.03 6.83
CA LEU A 14 -45.77 5.29 6.78
C LEU A 14 -44.87 5.95 5.76
N SER A 15 -43.90 6.77 6.22
CA SER A 15 -42.88 7.36 5.38
C SER A 15 -41.76 6.32 5.09
N LEU A 16 -41.72 5.81 3.88
CA LEU A 16 -40.69 4.91 3.39
C LEU A 16 -39.41 5.73 3.10
N LEU A 17 -38.41 5.65 3.99
CA LEU A 17 -37.10 6.21 3.73
C LEU A 17 -36.38 5.32 2.73
N LEU A 18 -36.24 5.78 1.50
CA LEU A 18 -35.42 5.14 0.46
C LEU A 18 -33.95 5.51 0.74
N VAL A 19 -33.18 4.58 1.32
CA VAL A 19 -31.73 4.72 1.44
C VAL A 19 -31.14 4.42 0.07
N VAL A 20 -30.80 5.46 -0.69
CA VAL A 20 -30.05 5.34 -1.94
C VAL A 20 -28.58 5.17 -1.56
N SER A 21 -28.09 3.93 -1.59
CA SER A 21 -26.65 3.65 -1.52
C SER A 21 -26.00 4.13 -2.82
N VAL A 22 -25.32 5.26 -2.78
CA VAL A 22 -24.49 5.72 -3.88
C VAL A 22 -23.25 4.85 -3.91
N VAL A 23 -23.26 3.82 -4.73
CA VAL A 23 -22.04 3.10 -5.13
C VAL A 23 -21.32 4.05 -6.11
N THR A 24 -20.32 4.76 -5.61
CA THR A 24 -19.38 5.50 -6.48
C THR A 24 -18.53 4.49 -7.23
N ALA A 25 -18.98 4.11 -8.44
CA ALA A 25 -18.12 3.44 -9.39
C ALA A 25 -16.95 4.40 -9.70
N ARG A 26 -15.74 4.03 -9.29
CA ARG A 26 -14.52 4.73 -9.70
C ARG A 26 -14.41 4.59 -11.22
N ALA A 27 -14.50 5.68 -11.95
CA ALA A 27 -14.22 5.69 -13.39
C ALA A 27 -12.76 5.28 -13.58
N GLN A 28 -12.53 4.14 -14.22
CA GLN A 28 -11.21 3.69 -14.61
C GLN A 28 -10.74 4.63 -15.72
N SER A 29 -9.61 5.32 -15.51
CA SER A 29 -9.01 6.17 -16.54
C SER A 29 -8.53 5.29 -17.71
N ALA A 30 -8.59 5.77 -18.94
CA ALA A 30 -8.30 5.01 -20.16
C ALA A 30 -6.78 4.78 -20.35
N GLY A 31 -6.06 4.40 -19.34
CA GLY A 31 -4.60 4.17 -19.33
C GLY A 31 -4.12 3.49 -18.06
N ALA A 32 -5.01 3.27 -17.06
CA ALA A 32 -4.64 2.66 -15.80
C ALA A 32 -4.47 1.13 -15.92
N VAL A 33 -3.35 0.62 -15.43
CA VAL A 33 -3.09 -0.81 -15.24
C VAL A 33 -3.51 -1.18 -13.83
N VAL A 34 -4.46 -2.11 -13.71
CA VAL A 34 -5.08 -2.49 -12.43
C VAL A 34 -4.75 -3.93 -12.09
N GLU A 35 -4.46 -4.17 -10.83
CA GLU A 35 -4.45 -5.47 -10.18
C GLU A 35 -5.37 -5.42 -8.96
N ASP A 36 -6.42 -6.24 -8.94
CA ASP A 36 -7.37 -6.36 -7.85
C ASP A 36 -7.36 -7.75 -7.20
N PHE A 37 -6.45 -8.61 -7.64
CA PHE A 37 -6.16 -9.96 -7.16
C PHE A 37 -7.32 -10.97 -7.31
N THR A 38 -8.45 -10.60 -7.92
CA THR A 38 -9.62 -11.49 -8.02
C THR A 38 -9.36 -12.75 -8.82
N GLU A 39 -8.43 -12.70 -9.78
CA GLU A 39 -8.04 -13.85 -10.62
C GLU A 39 -6.88 -14.65 -10.00
N GLU A 40 -6.32 -14.20 -8.88
CA GLU A 40 -5.20 -14.88 -8.22
C GLU A 40 -5.69 -16.02 -7.32
N ARG A 41 -4.85 -17.04 -7.15
CA ARG A 41 -5.18 -18.23 -6.37
C ARG A 41 -4.68 -18.11 -4.93
N LEU A 42 -5.55 -18.36 -3.97
CA LEU A 42 -5.21 -18.34 -2.54
C LEU A 42 -4.06 -19.31 -2.20
N GLY A 43 -3.16 -18.84 -1.35
CA GLY A 43 -2.01 -19.60 -0.85
C GLY A 43 -0.86 -19.72 -1.85
N THR A 44 -0.92 -19.05 -3.00
CA THR A 44 0.18 -19.05 -3.98
C THR A 44 0.98 -17.76 -3.92
N VAL A 45 2.16 -17.76 -4.54
CA VAL A 45 2.91 -16.53 -4.84
C VAL A 45 2.12 -15.74 -5.89
N PRO A 46 2.00 -14.40 -5.78
CA PRO A 46 1.28 -13.60 -6.75
C PRO A 46 1.89 -13.71 -8.14
N THR A 47 1.06 -13.84 -9.18
CA THR A 47 1.55 -13.97 -10.57
C THR A 47 1.87 -12.62 -11.21
N SER A 48 1.17 -11.58 -10.77
CA SER A 48 1.33 -10.20 -11.26
C SER A 48 2.49 -9.43 -10.61
N PHE A 49 3.15 -10.03 -9.61
CA PHE A 49 4.30 -9.43 -8.92
C PHE A 49 5.51 -10.36 -8.92
N SER A 50 6.70 -9.77 -8.96
CA SER A 50 7.96 -10.43 -8.57
C SER A 50 8.28 -10.06 -7.14
N THR A 51 8.62 -11.04 -6.29
CA THR A 51 8.82 -10.85 -4.84
C THR A 51 10.29 -11.08 -4.47
N PRO A 52 11.19 -10.13 -4.75
CA PRO A 52 12.61 -10.29 -4.48
C PRO A 52 12.94 -10.47 -3.00
N THR A 53 12.19 -9.82 -2.11
CA THR A 53 12.35 -9.93 -0.65
C THR A 53 11.00 -10.00 0.03
N GLY A 54 10.93 -10.72 1.16
CA GLY A 54 9.71 -10.86 1.96
C GLY A 54 8.96 -12.18 1.74
N PHE A 55 7.86 -12.35 2.46
CA PHE A 55 7.00 -13.55 2.45
C PHE A 55 5.63 -13.24 1.84
N TRP A 56 5.64 -12.87 0.56
CA TRP A 56 4.46 -12.48 -0.18
C TRP A 56 3.66 -13.68 -0.67
N SER A 57 2.37 -13.65 -0.45
CA SER A 57 1.43 -14.66 -0.93
C SER A 57 0.07 -14.04 -1.23
N ILE A 58 -0.83 -14.82 -1.81
CA ILE A 58 -2.23 -14.45 -1.96
C ILE A 58 -3.00 -14.95 -0.75
N GLY A 59 -3.45 -14.03 0.09
CA GLY A 59 -4.31 -14.27 1.25
C GLY A 59 -5.76 -13.88 0.99
N THR A 60 -6.54 -13.69 2.05
CA THR A 60 -7.91 -13.14 2.00
C THR A 60 -8.01 -11.91 2.89
N ASN A 61 -8.93 -11.01 2.56
CA ASN A 61 -9.22 -9.84 3.38
C ASN A 61 -9.98 -10.16 4.69
N GLY A 62 -10.37 -11.42 4.89
CA GLY A 62 -11.04 -11.88 6.11
C GLY A 62 -12.52 -11.45 6.22
N VAL A 63 -13.06 -10.69 5.27
CA VAL A 63 -14.45 -10.17 5.32
C VAL A 63 -15.33 -10.91 4.32
N ASP A 64 -15.00 -10.87 3.04
CA ASP A 64 -15.77 -11.46 1.93
C ASP A 64 -14.98 -12.55 1.19
N SER A 65 -13.85 -12.96 1.74
CA SER A 65 -12.93 -13.95 1.17
C SER A 65 -12.31 -13.51 -0.18
N LYS A 66 -12.36 -12.23 -0.52
CA LYS A 66 -11.68 -11.69 -1.69
C LYS A 66 -10.18 -11.96 -1.59
N PRO A 67 -9.53 -12.47 -2.65
CA PRO A 67 -8.07 -12.58 -2.70
C PRO A 67 -7.41 -11.20 -2.58
N VAL A 68 -6.32 -11.14 -1.83
CA VAL A 68 -5.51 -9.93 -1.62
C VAL A 68 -4.03 -10.31 -1.64
N LEU A 69 -3.16 -9.37 -2.00
CA LEU A 69 -1.73 -9.55 -1.79
C LEU A 69 -1.44 -9.40 -0.29
N PHE A 70 -0.71 -10.35 0.26
CA PHE A 70 -0.44 -10.49 1.68
C PHE A 70 1.05 -10.60 1.94
N GLU A 71 1.60 -9.77 2.83
CA GLU A 71 2.92 -9.94 3.44
C GLU A 71 2.76 -10.40 4.88
N ASP A 72 3.38 -11.52 5.20
CA ASP A 72 3.42 -12.07 6.56
C ASP A 72 4.72 -11.70 7.27
N GLY A 73 4.81 -10.49 7.76
CA GLY A 73 5.97 -10.01 8.52
C GLY A 73 6.25 -10.78 9.81
N THR A 74 5.31 -11.60 10.33
CA THR A 74 5.58 -12.45 11.51
C THR A 74 6.69 -13.47 11.25
N GLN A 75 6.94 -13.81 9.99
CA GLN A 75 8.05 -14.67 9.57
C GLN A 75 9.42 -14.05 9.87
N TRP A 76 9.51 -12.73 10.09
CA TRP A 76 10.73 -12.02 10.43
C TRP A 76 11.14 -12.17 11.89
N GLN A 77 10.28 -12.67 12.73
CA GLN A 77 10.52 -12.86 14.15
C GLN A 77 11.34 -14.13 14.37
N GLY A 78 12.64 -13.97 14.68
CA GLY A 78 13.53 -15.06 15.08
C GLY A 78 14.76 -15.30 14.19
N SER A 79 15.78 -15.93 14.76
CA SER A 79 17.11 -16.07 14.16
C SER A 79 17.16 -16.90 12.86
N GLN A 80 16.29 -17.89 12.70
CA GLN A 80 16.24 -18.71 11.49
C GLN A 80 15.68 -17.93 10.30
N THR A 81 14.69 -17.11 10.56
CA THR A 81 14.08 -16.25 9.57
C THR A 81 15.07 -15.20 9.05
N ALA A 82 15.82 -14.58 9.95
CA ALA A 82 16.90 -13.65 9.61
C ALA A 82 17.92 -14.27 8.63
N ASN A 83 18.30 -15.53 8.83
CA ASN A 83 19.21 -16.25 7.94
C ASN A 83 18.61 -16.48 6.54
N THR A 84 17.35 -16.85 6.46
CA THR A 84 16.64 -17.04 5.18
C THR A 84 16.57 -15.74 4.40
N LEU A 85 16.23 -14.67 5.07
CA LEU A 85 16.11 -13.35 4.47
C LEU A 85 17.47 -12.75 4.10
N SER A 86 18.51 -12.96 4.91
CA SER A 86 19.88 -12.63 4.54
C SER A 86 20.30 -13.33 3.25
N SER A 87 19.85 -14.55 3.02
CA SER A 87 20.12 -15.28 1.78
C SER A 87 19.37 -14.67 0.58
N GLN A 88 18.12 -14.25 0.74
CA GLN A 88 17.37 -13.51 -0.29
C GLN A 88 18.03 -12.16 -0.61
N ALA A 89 18.37 -11.39 0.42
CA ALA A 89 19.03 -10.10 0.24
C ALA A 89 20.41 -10.25 -0.44
N ARG A 90 21.18 -11.27 -0.08
CA ARG A 90 22.46 -11.57 -0.74
C ARG A 90 22.30 -11.96 -2.21
N ALA A 91 21.29 -12.74 -2.53
CA ALA A 91 20.99 -13.12 -3.92
C ALA A 91 20.63 -11.92 -4.78
N LEU A 92 19.94 -10.92 -4.19
CA LEU A 92 19.48 -9.72 -4.90
C LEU A 92 20.56 -8.63 -4.96
N TYR A 93 21.25 -8.36 -3.85
CA TYR A 93 22.11 -7.18 -3.68
C TYR A 93 23.62 -7.52 -3.65
N GLY A 94 23.97 -8.81 -3.75
CA GLY A 94 25.35 -9.26 -3.72
C GLY A 94 26.07 -8.87 -2.42
N ASP A 95 27.29 -8.35 -2.53
CA ASP A 95 28.10 -7.95 -1.36
C ASP A 95 27.53 -6.76 -0.57
N ARG A 96 26.56 -6.05 -1.16
CA ARG A 96 25.90 -4.90 -0.53
C ARG A 96 24.65 -5.28 0.28
N TRP A 97 24.37 -6.57 0.44
CA TRP A 97 23.14 -7.06 1.06
C TRP A 97 22.87 -6.48 2.46
N ASN A 98 23.91 -6.23 3.25
CA ASN A 98 23.80 -5.69 4.61
C ASN A 98 23.38 -4.21 4.65
N GLU A 99 23.50 -3.49 3.54
CA GLU A 99 23.05 -2.11 3.42
C GLU A 99 21.52 -1.99 3.35
N PHE A 100 20.84 -3.11 3.07
CA PHE A 100 19.39 -3.20 2.96
C PHE A 100 18.73 -3.84 4.21
N ILE A 101 19.50 -4.06 5.28
CA ILE A 101 19.01 -4.50 6.57
C ILE A 101 18.74 -3.27 7.42
N ASP A 102 17.54 -3.21 8.03
CA ASP A 102 17.22 -2.18 9.01
C ASP A 102 17.99 -2.43 10.32
N ASP A 103 18.74 -1.45 10.79
CA ASP A 103 19.59 -1.53 11.98
C ASP A 103 18.81 -1.63 13.30
N VAL A 104 17.50 -1.34 13.32
CA VAL A 104 16.70 -1.23 14.55
C VAL A 104 16.69 -2.55 15.35
N ALA A 105 16.72 -3.69 14.66
CA ALA A 105 16.74 -5.00 15.32
C ALA A 105 17.89 -5.91 14.83
N GLY A 106 18.82 -5.41 13.99
CA GLY A 106 19.89 -6.22 13.38
C GLY A 106 19.41 -7.33 12.45
N THR A 107 18.13 -7.39 12.15
CA THR A 107 17.48 -8.48 11.38
C THR A 107 16.39 -8.01 10.44
N ALA A 108 16.05 -6.74 10.44
CA ALA A 108 14.95 -6.20 9.66
C ALA A 108 15.39 -5.79 8.26
N TYR A 109 14.65 -6.14 7.25
CA TYR A 109 14.78 -5.58 5.90
C TYR A 109 13.41 -5.23 5.31
N PHE A 110 13.45 -4.80 4.07
CA PHE A 110 12.26 -4.29 3.40
C PHE A 110 11.66 -5.37 2.51
N PRO A 111 10.51 -5.98 2.87
CA PRO A 111 9.70 -6.76 1.94
C PRO A 111 9.31 -5.93 0.72
N ILE A 112 9.58 -6.45 -0.47
CA ILE A 112 9.31 -5.79 -1.75
C ILE A 112 8.60 -6.75 -2.69
N ALA A 113 7.50 -6.29 -3.29
CA ALA A 113 6.83 -6.97 -4.39
C ALA A 113 6.70 -6.00 -5.57
N LEU A 114 7.41 -6.28 -6.67
CA LEU A 114 7.49 -5.43 -7.87
C LEU A 114 6.39 -5.80 -8.85
N PHE A 115 5.64 -4.81 -9.34
CA PHE A 115 4.50 -4.99 -10.23
C PHE A 115 4.93 -5.24 -11.67
N ASN A 116 4.79 -6.48 -12.15
CA ASN A 116 5.33 -6.94 -13.44
C ASN A 116 4.63 -6.34 -14.67
N LYS A 117 3.37 -5.87 -14.49
CA LYS A 117 2.59 -5.30 -15.60
C LYS A 117 3.07 -3.91 -16.03
N VAL A 118 3.89 -3.25 -15.18
CA VAL A 118 4.48 -1.93 -15.47
C VAL A 118 5.99 -2.01 -15.24
N PRO A 119 6.77 -2.39 -16.27
CA PRO A 119 8.21 -2.64 -16.11
C PRO A 119 9.04 -1.36 -15.92
N SER A 120 8.48 -0.21 -16.26
CA SER A 120 9.11 1.10 -16.04
C SER A 120 8.04 2.16 -15.82
N PHE A 121 8.25 2.99 -14.81
CA PHE A 121 7.39 4.09 -14.42
C PHE A 121 8.24 5.36 -14.36
N THR A 122 7.84 6.40 -15.10
CA THR A 122 8.54 7.68 -15.20
C THR A 122 7.68 8.87 -14.74
N GLY A 123 6.37 8.64 -14.60
CA GLY A 123 5.40 9.65 -14.16
C GLY A 123 3.98 9.10 -14.17
N GLY A 124 3.07 9.86 -13.57
CA GLY A 124 1.68 9.45 -13.36
C GLY A 124 1.37 9.17 -11.90
N THR A 125 0.35 8.35 -11.62
CA THR A 125 -0.08 8.05 -10.25
C THR A 125 -0.09 6.54 -9.98
N VAL A 126 0.52 6.13 -8.88
CA VAL A 126 0.40 4.78 -8.32
C VAL A 126 -0.48 4.85 -7.08
N THR A 127 -1.50 4.00 -7.02
CA THR A 127 -2.39 3.90 -5.86
C THR A 127 -2.44 2.46 -5.36
N ALA A 128 -2.26 2.28 -4.06
CA ALA A 128 -2.44 1.01 -3.37
C ALA A 128 -3.55 1.15 -2.32
N ARG A 129 -4.54 0.25 -2.35
CA ARG A 129 -5.48 0.10 -1.26
C ARG A 129 -4.94 -0.95 -0.31
N LEU A 130 -4.56 -0.54 0.88
CA LEU A 130 -3.85 -1.40 1.83
C LEU A 130 -4.38 -1.26 3.26
N ALA A 131 -4.10 -2.28 4.09
CA ALA A 131 -4.36 -2.26 5.53
C ALA A 131 -3.23 -2.97 6.27
N THR A 132 -2.57 -2.30 7.21
CA THR A 132 -1.70 -2.95 8.18
C THR A 132 -2.58 -3.67 9.21
N VAL A 133 -2.28 -4.93 9.51
CA VAL A 133 -3.10 -5.77 10.38
C VAL A 133 -2.30 -6.40 11.52
N GLY A 134 -0.99 -6.18 11.57
CA GLY A 134 -0.09 -6.65 12.62
C GLY A 134 1.32 -6.10 12.44
N GLY A 135 2.15 -6.41 13.44
CA GLY A 135 3.52 -5.97 13.61
C GLY A 135 3.71 -5.41 15.01
N ASP A 136 4.73 -5.88 15.71
CA ASP A 136 5.06 -5.42 17.06
C ASP A 136 6.18 -4.37 17.05
N ILE A 137 7.11 -4.48 16.06
CA ILE A 137 8.24 -3.58 15.88
C ILE A 137 7.85 -2.46 14.94
N ASP A 138 7.25 -2.82 13.81
CA ASP A 138 6.81 -1.89 12.76
C ASP A 138 5.39 -2.22 12.28
N GLN A 139 4.65 -1.20 11.87
CA GLN A 139 3.40 -1.30 11.11
C GLN A 139 3.46 -0.36 9.91
N ASP A 140 4.56 -0.51 9.15
CA ASP A 140 4.93 0.32 8.02
C ASP A 140 4.62 -0.39 6.70
N ALA A 141 3.78 0.20 5.88
CA ALA A 141 3.48 -0.32 4.55
C ALA A 141 3.30 0.79 3.53
N GLY A 142 3.53 0.47 2.24
CA GLY A 142 3.41 1.49 1.23
C GLY A 142 3.72 1.05 -0.19
N ILE A 143 4.13 2.02 -0.98
CA ILE A 143 4.46 1.88 -2.40
C ILE A 143 5.95 2.12 -2.56
N VAL A 144 6.67 1.12 -3.11
CA VAL A 144 8.00 1.33 -3.67
C VAL A 144 7.88 1.85 -5.10
N PHE A 145 8.73 2.79 -5.46
CA PHE A 145 8.84 3.31 -6.82
C PHE A 145 10.27 3.73 -7.12
N ASN A 146 10.59 4.00 -8.39
CA ASN A 146 11.96 4.24 -8.83
C ASN A 146 12.92 3.11 -8.44
N TYR A 147 12.43 1.85 -8.36
CA TYR A 147 13.26 0.72 -8.02
C TYR A 147 14.22 0.38 -9.16
N GLN A 148 15.50 0.33 -8.84
CA GLN A 148 16.61 0.08 -9.78
C GLN A 148 17.19 -1.33 -9.60
N PRO A 149 17.80 -1.92 -10.63
CA PRO A 149 18.46 -3.23 -10.51
C PRO A 149 19.58 -3.29 -9.47
N ASN A 150 20.18 -2.14 -9.10
CA ASN A 150 21.20 -2.05 -8.06
C ASN A 150 20.60 -1.91 -6.64
N GLY A 151 19.28 -1.92 -6.52
CA GLY A 151 18.55 -1.78 -5.25
C GLY A 151 18.31 -0.34 -4.79
N ASP A 152 18.78 0.67 -5.55
CA ASP A 152 18.39 2.05 -5.27
C ASP A 152 16.88 2.19 -5.53
N MET A 153 16.17 2.88 -4.66
CA MET A 153 14.72 2.99 -4.73
C MET A 153 14.20 4.20 -3.96
N MET A 154 12.92 4.45 -4.12
CA MET A 154 12.14 5.35 -3.27
C MET A 154 10.93 4.60 -2.73
N ALA A 155 10.45 5.01 -1.57
CA ALA A 155 9.18 4.52 -1.03
C ALA A 155 8.38 5.64 -0.37
N ILE A 156 7.08 5.62 -0.60
CA ILE A 156 6.12 6.35 0.21
C ILE A 156 5.40 5.35 1.10
N ARG A 157 5.36 5.61 2.40
CA ARG A 157 4.78 4.68 3.35
C ARG A 157 3.90 5.39 4.37
N LEU A 158 2.89 4.68 4.87
CA LEU A 158 2.19 5.00 6.11
C LEU A 158 2.76 4.16 7.26
N ASP A 159 2.64 4.66 8.48
CA ASP A 159 3.01 3.99 9.72
C ASP A 159 1.86 4.08 10.71
N SER A 160 1.28 2.94 11.05
CA SER A 160 0.13 2.87 11.93
C SER A 160 0.50 2.98 13.43
N LEU A 161 1.76 2.72 13.80
CA LEU A 161 2.24 2.89 15.18
C LEU A 161 2.54 4.36 15.49
N GLU A 162 3.19 5.06 14.55
CA GLU A 162 3.63 6.44 14.74
C GLU A 162 2.63 7.47 14.19
N ASN A 163 1.58 7.06 13.48
CA ASN A 163 0.60 7.94 12.83
C ASN A 163 1.27 8.98 11.92
N ASN A 164 2.13 8.52 11.01
CA ASN A 164 2.85 9.38 10.09
C ASN A 164 2.92 8.80 8.68
N MET A 165 3.33 9.65 7.73
CA MET A 165 3.76 9.26 6.39
C MET A 165 5.18 9.76 6.14
N LYS A 166 5.98 8.94 5.44
CA LYS A 166 7.33 9.33 5.04
C LYS A 166 7.55 9.04 3.56
N LEU A 167 8.30 9.94 2.92
CA LEU A 167 8.93 9.70 1.63
C LEU A 167 10.39 9.39 1.91
N TYR A 168 10.79 8.17 1.57
CA TYR A 168 12.16 7.68 1.67
C TYR A 168 12.85 7.64 0.31
N GLN A 169 14.17 7.75 0.33
CA GLN A 169 15.06 7.42 -0.76
C GLN A 169 16.19 6.52 -0.24
N TRP A 170 16.54 5.46 -0.99
CA TRP A 170 17.74 4.66 -0.78
C TRP A 170 18.69 4.88 -1.95
N VAL A 171 19.92 5.28 -1.63
CA VAL A 171 21.02 5.42 -2.60
C VAL A 171 22.19 4.62 -2.06
N GLN A 172 22.63 3.63 -2.83
CA GLN A 172 23.69 2.71 -2.43
C GLN A 172 23.42 2.04 -1.08
N GLY A 173 22.15 1.66 -0.84
CA GLY A 173 21.70 1.02 0.38
C GLY A 173 21.53 1.96 1.59
N GLN A 174 21.85 3.25 1.46
CA GLN A 174 21.70 4.22 2.56
C GLN A 174 20.33 4.88 2.48
N PRO A 175 19.47 4.68 3.48
CA PRO A 175 18.17 5.34 3.55
C PRO A 175 18.29 6.82 3.95
N SER A 176 17.47 7.65 3.36
CA SER A 176 17.27 9.02 3.77
C SER A 176 15.79 9.38 3.73
N VAL A 177 15.33 10.15 4.72
CA VAL A 177 13.97 10.69 4.76
C VAL A 177 13.96 12.02 3.99
N LEU A 178 13.26 12.06 2.86
CA LEU A 178 13.10 13.28 2.08
C LEU A 178 11.99 14.17 2.65
N LYS A 179 10.90 13.55 3.12
CA LYS A 179 9.76 14.24 3.76
C LYS A 179 9.14 13.37 4.85
N LEU A 180 8.68 14.04 5.91
CA LEU A 180 7.89 13.48 6.99
C LEU A 180 6.62 14.32 7.16
N ALA A 181 5.47 13.66 7.24
CA ALA A 181 4.21 14.23 7.68
C ALA A 181 3.77 13.51 8.96
N GLU A 182 3.56 14.26 10.02
CA GLU A 182 3.11 13.76 11.33
C GLU A 182 1.59 13.92 11.49
N ASN A 183 1.01 13.19 12.44
CA ASN A 183 -0.42 13.21 12.74
C ASN A 183 -1.31 12.82 11.53
N VAL A 184 -0.83 11.87 10.73
CA VAL A 184 -1.57 11.29 9.61
C VAL A 184 -2.48 10.18 10.15
N PRO A 185 -3.76 10.09 9.74
CA PRO A 185 -4.71 9.10 10.27
C PRO A 185 -4.50 7.70 9.65
N THR A 186 -3.44 7.01 10.08
CA THR A 186 -2.96 5.71 9.55
C THR A 186 -3.42 4.52 10.41
N ALA A 187 -4.64 4.52 10.92
CA ALA A 187 -5.11 3.52 11.88
C ALA A 187 -4.96 2.07 11.36
N MET A 188 -4.38 1.19 12.20
CA MET A 188 -4.28 -0.25 11.95
C MET A 188 -5.66 -0.89 11.76
N ALA A 189 -5.72 -1.99 11.01
CA ALA A 189 -6.92 -2.77 10.68
C ALA A 189 -8.01 -1.95 9.96
N ARG A 190 -7.61 -0.89 9.28
CA ARG A 190 -8.42 -0.05 8.43
C ARG A 190 -7.86 0.00 7.02
N TRP A 191 -8.73 -0.11 6.04
CA TRP A 191 -8.34 0.09 4.64
C TRP A 191 -8.07 1.56 4.36
N HIS A 192 -6.93 1.83 3.77
CA HIS A 192 -6.46 3.14 3.32
C HIS A 192 -6.15 3.11 1.83
N ASP A 193 -6.45 4.20 1.15
CA ASP A 193 -6.01 4.45 -0.23
C ASP A 193 -4.74 5.33 -0.17
N LEU A 194 -3.57 4.70 -0.25
CA LEU A 194 -2.29 5.40 -0.35
C LEU A 194 -1.96 5.65 -1.81
N SER A 195 -1.58 6.87 -2.17
CA SER A 195 -1.15 7.18 -3.53
C SER A 195 0.13 8.00 -3.57
N VAL A 196 0.92 7.78 -4.62
CA VAL A 196 2.05 8.62 -5.01
C VAL A 196 1.83 9.10 -6.44
N THR A 197 1.88 10.43 -6.62
CA THR A 197 1.83 11.06 -7.94
C THR A 197 3.20 11.63 -8.26
N VAL A 198 3.72 11.27 -9.44
CA VAL A 198 4.99 11.76 -9.98
C VAL A 198 4.70 12.59 -11.21
N SER A 199 5.14 13.84 -11.22
CA SER A 199 4.88 14.83 -12.28
C SER A 199 6.13 15.63 -12.64
N ASN A 200 5.98 16.65 -13.48
CA ASN A 200 7.06 17.54 -13.92
C ASN A 200 8.25 16.76 -14.52
N GLY A 201 7.96 15.81 -15.42
CA GLY A 201 9.00 14.98 -16.03
C GLY A 201 9.74 14.12 -15.01
N GLY A 202 9.04 13.63 -13.99
CA GLY A 202 9.58 12.73 -12.97
C GLY A 202 10.26 13.41 -11.78
N THR A 203 10.25 14.74 -11.68
CA THR A 203 11.01 15.47 -10.65
C THR A 203 10.16 16.03 -9.51
N HIS A 204 8.85 15.83 -9.52
CA HIS A 204 7.97 16.28 -8.44
C HIS A 204 7.13 15.12 -7.93
N VAL A 205 7.09 14.93 -6.61
CA VAL A 205 6.39 13.82 -5.94
C VAL A 205 5.37 14.37 -4.95
N GLN A 206 4.14 13.91 -5.08
CA GLN A 206 3.08 14.16 -4.10
C GLN A 206 2.59 12.82 -3.54
N GLY A 207 2.39 12.77 -2.21
CA GLY A 207 1.85 11.62 -1.50
C GLY A 207 0.55 11.93 -0.83
N SER A 208 -0.47 11.08 -1.02
CA SER A 208 -1.79 11.27 -0.44
C SER A 208 -2.28 10.00 0.25
N LEU A 209 -3.09 10.18 1.31
CA LEU A 209 -3.79 9.12 2.01
C LEU A 209 -5.28 9.45 2.06
N ASP A 210 -6.13 8.51 1.63
CA ASP A 210 -7.59 8.66 1.61
C ASP A 210 -8.04 9.95 0.88
N GLY A 211 -7.29 10.37 -0.16
CA GLY A 211 -7.55 11.56 -0.97
C GLY A 211 -7.02 12.88 -0.39
N PHE A 212 -6.37 12.87 0.77
CA PHE A 212 -5.73 14.05 1.36
C PHE A 212 -4.22 14.02 1.11
N GLN A 213 -3.66 15.11 0.60
CA GLN A 213 -2.22 15.24 0.36
C GLN A 213 -1.48 15.55 1.67
N PHE A 214 -0.44 14.78 1.97
CA PHE A 214 0.43 14.94 3.14
C PHE A 214 1.90 15.17 2.75
N ILE A 215 2.33 14.64 1.62
CA ILE A 215 3.71 14.75 1.12
C ILE A 215 3.73 15.62 -0.13
N ASP A 216 4.72 16.49 -0.22
CA ASP A 216 5.02 17.31 -1.39
C ASP A 216 6.53 17.55 -1.42
N ALA A 217 7.20 17.14 -2.51
CA ALA A 217 8.65 17.18 -2.61
C ALA A 217 9.13 17.28 -4.06
N ASP A 218 10.18 18.09 -4.26
CA ASP A 218 10.96 18.09 -5.50
C ASP A 218 12.14 17.15 -5.37
N LEU A 219 12.46 16.45 -6.45
CA LEU A 219 13.56 15.49 -6.55
C LEU A 219 14.71 16.07 -7.36
N ALA A 220 15.93 15.74 -6.95
CA ALA A 220 17.14 16.13 -7.69
C ALA A 220 17.31 15.40 -9.02
N THR A 221 16.74 14.19 -9.13
CA THR A 221 16.80 13.35 -10.35
C THR A 221 15.41 12.82 -10.68
N PRO A 222 15.07 12.70 -11.98
CA PRO A 222 13.80 12.15 -12.39
C PRO A 222 13.60 10.71 -11.96
N VAL A 223 12.37 10.36 -11.61
CA VAL A 223 11.94 8.97 -11.40
C VAL A 223 12.00 8.22 -12.72
N SER A 224 12.63 7.04 -12.71
CA SER A 224 12.65 6.10 -13.85
C SER A 224 12.98 4.70 -13.34
N GLY A 225 11.99 3.90 -12.99
CA GLY A 225 12.22 2.57 -12.41
C GLY A 225 10.96 1.76 -12.26
N GLN A 226 11.04 0.60 -11.60
CA GLN A 226 9.88 -0.22 -11.32
C GLN A 226 9.08 0.33 -10.13
N VAL A 227 7.82 -0.09 -10.05
CA VAL A 227 6.90 0.21 -8.94
C VAL A 227 6.41 -1.07 -8.30
N GLY A 228 5.95 -1.00 -7.04
CA GLY A 228 5.43 -2.16 -6.34
C GLY A 228 4.95 -1.88 -4.93
N ALA A 229 4.60 -2.95 -4.22
CA ALA A 229 4.27 -2.91 -2.81
C ALA A 229 5.54 -2.99 -1.95
N TRP A 230 5.49 -2.36 -0.78
CA TRP A 230 6.58 -2.27 0.17
C TRP A 230 6.07 -2.45 1.60
N ALA A 231 6.87 -3.09 2.42
CA ALA A 231 6.63 -3.16 3.87
C ALA A 231 7.97 -3.06 4.63
N LYS A 232 7.89 -3.01 5.95
CA LYS A 232 9.07 -2.94 6.82
C LYS A 232 8.97 -3.99 7.93
N THR A 233 10.10 -4.64 8.22
CA THR A 233 10.32 -5.54 9.36
C THR A 233 9.21 -6.60 9.51
N ASP A 234 8.55 -6.62 10.67
CA ASP A 234 7.52 -7.58 11.06
C ASP A 234 6.09 -7.12 10.74
N THR A 235 5.97 -6.10 9.90
CA THR A 235 4.66 -5.61 9.45
C THR A 235 3.88 -6.72 8.76
N VAL A 236 2.65 -6.93 9.21
CA VAL A 236 1.66 -7.75 8.51
C VAL A 236 0.72 -6.83 7.75
N VAL A 237 0.68 -6.96 6.43
CA VAL A 237 -0.11 -6.06 5.57
C VAL A 237 -0.86 -6.78 4.47
N LEU A 238 -2.04 -6.27 4.17
CA LEU A 238 -2.91 -6.69 3.08
C LEU A 238 -2.99 -5.57 2.04
N PHE A 239 -2.91 -5.92 0.75
CA PHE A 239 -3.18 -5.02 -0.37
C PHE A 239 -4.39 -5.55 -1.14
N ASP A 240 -5.47 -4.76 -1.17
CA ASP A 240 -6.74 -5.10 -1.83
C ASP A 240 -6.72 -4.79 -3.33
N SER A 241 -5.95 -3.78 -3.71
CA SER A 241 -5.72 -3.41 -5.11
C SER A 241 -4.43 -2.60 -5.28
N PHE A 242 -3.87 -2.68 -6.50
CA PHE A 242 -2.71 -1.91 -6.94
C PHE A 242 -2.99 -1.33 -8.33
N VAL A 243 -2.91 -0.02 -8.47
CA VAL A 243 -3.27 0.69 -9.70
C VAL A 243 -2.12 1.59 -10.12
N VAL A 244 -1.72 1.50 -11.38
CA VAL A 244 -0.73 2.40 -11.99
C VAL A 244 -1.39 3.13 -13.16
N ASP A 245 -1.51 4.44 -13.05
CA ASP A 245 -2.03 5.31 -14.08
C ASP A 245 -0.90 6.20 -14.63
N VAL A 246 -0.49 5.95 -15.86
CA VAL A 246 0.59 6.67 -16.54
C VAL A 246 0.07 7.83 -17.41
N SER A 247 -1.23 8.13 -17.39
CA SER A 247 -1.87 9.13 -18.25
C SER A 247 -1.73 10.59 -17.79
N GLY A 248 -0.90 10.87 -16.81
CA GLY A 248 -0.72 12.18 -16.17
C GLY A 248 0.49 13.00 -16.63
N GLU A 249 1.15 12.66 -17.75
CA GLU A 249 2.21 13.47 -18.37
C GLU A 249 1.69 14.53 -19.31
#